data_6ac3218c2fe0c58adcfb24766959586c
#
_entry.id   6ac3218c2fe0c58adcfb24766959586c
#
_cell.length_a   1.000
_cell.length_b   1.000
_cell.length_c   1.000
_cell.angle_alpha   90.00
_cell.angle_beta   90.00
_cell.angle_gamma   90.00
#
_symmetry.space_group_name_H-M   'P 1'
#
loop_
_entity.id
_entity.type
_entity.pdbx_description
1 polymer ?
#
loop_
_entity_poly.entity_id
_entity_poly.type
_entity_poly.pdbx_seq_one_letter_code
_entity_poly.pdbx_strand_id
1 'polypeptide(L)'
;MKFLAMTLIPYGPDPVTGIQPSITERLRSVVNNAVLAEELGFDGYCVGERHERPFLSSSPPVILSHIAARTSTIRLFTAVTTLSLLDPVRAFEDYATLDHLCGGRLDLMIGKGNGTAQAQLFHVTNEDQWERNREGYELFRRLWREDKVTWSGQFRPSLDEAETWPRPLQQPIRVWHGSATSEASVELAAKWGDPLFSANVTNPIEPYAALVRHYRERWEFHGRDPADALVGAGTAGYYAAKTSQDAIATYRPIFEARQAAWRRQGMPVVFHSLEDAIERSSALIGSPQQIIDKVHRYHEQMGHEVLNINSDGAGLNAAQHRETLELFQSDIAPALRRDIPSRPFPTVIA
;
A
#
# COMPACT_ATOMS: atom_id res chain seq x y z
N MET A 1 -0.36 2.28 -17.11
CA MET A 1 -0.13 1.94 -15.67
C MET A 1 -0.50 3.11 -14.78
N LYS A 2 -1.00 2.84 -13.58
CA LYS A 2 -1.25 3.83 -12.51
C LYS A 2 -0.14 3.79 -11.48
N PHE A 3 0.22 4.95 -10.92
CA PHE A 3 1.36 5.08 -9.99
C PHE A 3 0.90 5.62 -8.65
N LEU A 4 1.23 4.88 -7.58
CA LEU A 4 0.96 5.27 -6.21
C LEU A 4 2.26 5.64 -5.50
N ALA A 5 2.22 6.67 -4.68
CA ALA A 5 3.27 7.00 -3.72
C ALA A 5 2.85 6.49 -2.34
N MET A 6 3.78 5.92 -1.56
CA MET A 6 3.43 5.24 -0.31
C MET A 6 4.37 5.57 0.83
N THR A 7 3.81 5.60 2.04
CA THR A 7 4.55 5.63 3.30
C THR A 7 3.98 4.68 4.35
N LEU A 8 4.84 4.03 5.12
CA LEU A 8 4.52 3.39 6.41
C LEU A 8 4.80 4.33 7.60
N ILE A 9 5.24 5.56 7.33
CA ILE A 9 5.70 6.56 8.29
C ILE A 9 6.76 5.99 9.24
N PRO A 10 7.87 5.45 8.71
CA PRO A 10 8.97 5.05 9.56
C PRO A 10 9.52 6.25 10.32
N TYR A 11 9.91 6.04 11.59
CA TYR A 11 10.40 7.08 12.48
C TYR A 11 11.67 6.64 13.18
N GLY A 12 12.73 7.35 12.92
CA GLY A 12 14.06 7.11 13.46
C GLY A 12 15.05 8.14 12.92
N PRO A 13 16.32 8.03 13.30
CA PRO A 13 17.37 8.83 12.69
C PRO A 13 17.45 8.59 11.19
N ASP A 14 17.68 9.67 10.44
CA ASP A 14 17.97 9.57 9.02
C ASP A 14 19.19 8.65 8.79
N PRO A 15 19.11 7.70 7.86
CA PRO A 15 20.15 6.67 7.71
C PRO A 15 21.51 7.22 7.23
N VAL A 16 21.55 8.41 6.66
CA VAL A 16 22.77 9.02 6.12
C VAL A 16 23.29 10.11 7.05
N THR A 17 22.41 11.00 7.52
CA THR A 17 22.80 12.17 8.33
C THR A 17 22.77 11.90 9.84
N GLY A 18 22.06 10.86 10.28
CA GLY A 18 21.82 10.57 11.69
C GLY A 18 20.85 11.54 12.40
N ILE A 19 20.31 12.53 11.69
CA ILE A 19 19.38 13.52 12.25
C ILE A 19 18.00 12.89 12.38
N GLN A 20 17.38 13.03 13.55
CA GLN A 20 16.02 12.58 13.78
C GLN A 20 15.09 13.79 13.89
N PRO A 21 14.08 13.92 13.00
CA PRO A 21 13.08 14.97 13.13
C PRO A 21 12.20 14.73 14.35
N SER A 22 11.51 15.76 14.83
CA SER A 22 10.43 15.57 15.80
C SER A 22 9.26 14.78 15.16
N ILE A 23 8.44 14.14 15.99
CA ILE A 23 7.23 13.43 15.53
C ILE A 23 6.33 14.36 14.72
N THR A 24 6.16 15.60 15.19
CA THR A 24 5.35 16.63 14.52
C THR A 24 5.88 16.96 13.13
N GLU A 25 7.19 17.16 12.99
CA GLU A 25 7.82 17.42 11.69
C GLU A 25 7.67 16.23 10.76
N ARG A 26 7.85 15.01 11.27
CA ARG A 26 7.70 13.80 10.46
C ARG A 26 6.26 13.64 9.95
N LEU A 27 5.24 13.83 10.80
CA LEU A 27 3.84 13.75 10.36
C LEU A 27 3.48 14.88 9.36
N ARG A 28 3.98 16.09 9.55
CA ARG A 28 3.83 17.18 8.57
C ARG A 28 4.49 16.85 7.23
N SER A 29 5.67 16.22 7.26
CA SER A 29 6.35 15.81 6.02
C SER A 29 5.54 14.80 5.21
N VAL A 30 4.79 13.91 5.86
CA VAL A 30 3.88 12.97 5.17
C VAL A 30 2.80 13.71 4.38
N VAL A 31 2.18 14.71 4.99
CA VAL A 31 1.15 15.53 4.32
C VAL A 31 1.77 16.31 3.15
N ASN A 32 2.94 16.91 3.36
CA ASN A 32 3.63 17.64 2.29
C ASN A 32 4.06 16.72 1.14
N ASN A 33 4.47 15.48 1.43
CA ASN A 33 4.79 14.49 0.40
C ASN A 33 3.55 14.07 -0.40
N ALA A 34 2.37 14.01 0.21
CA ALA A 34 1.13 13.74 -0.50
C ALA A 34 0.74 14.90 -1.44
N VAL A 35 0.90 16.15 -0.99
CA VAL A 35 0.73 17.34 -1.83
C VAL A 35 1.72 17.34 -2.99
N LEU A 36 3.00 17.07 -2.73
CA LEU A 36 4.02 16.94 -3.77
C LEU A 36 3.69 15.84 -4.77
N ALA A 37 3.21 14.68 -4.31
CA ALA A 37 2.80 13.60 -5.20
C ALA A 37 1.64 14.01 -6.11
N GLU A 38 0.66 14.77 -5.61
CA GLU A 38 -0.42 15.34 -6.42
C GLU A 38 0.11 16.34 -7.45
N GLU A 39 0.94 17.29 -7.03
CA GLU A 39 1.57 18.29 -7.91
C GLU A 39 2.34 17.64 -9.07
N LEU A 40 3.02 16.54 -8.80
CA LEU A 40 3.80 15.79 -9.78
C LEU A 40 2.97 14.83 -10.64
N GLY A 41 1.68 14.65 -10.35
CA GLY A 41 0.77 13.83 -11.16
C GLY A 41 0.81 12.34 -10.85
N PHE A 42 1.11 11.95 -9.60
CA PHE A 42 0.84 10.60 -9.12
C PHE A 42 -0.67 10.35 -9.05
N ASP A 43 -1.07 9.11 -9.34
CA ASP A 43 -2.49 8.72 -9.37
C ASP A 43 -3.06 8.48 -7.95
N GLY A 44 -2.21 8.17 -6.97
CA GLY A 44 -2.65 7.95 -5.60
C GLY A 44 -1.55 8.09 -4.55
N TYR A 45 -1.97 8.27 -3.29
CA TYR A 45 -1.11 8.32 -2.13
C TYR A 45 -1.58 7.33 -1.05
N CYS A 46 -0.67 6.52 -0.55
CA CYS A 46 -0.97 5.42 0.35
C CYS A 46 -0.37 5.67 1.75
N VAL A 47 -1.17 5.47 2.78
CA VAL A 47 -0.71 5.46 4.18
C VAL A 47 -0.94 4.09 4.79
N GLY A 48 0.13 3.45 5.27
CA GLY A 48 0.04 2.16 5.93
C GLY A 48 -0.44 2.26 7.38
N GLU A 49 -0.68 1.10 8.02
CA GLU A 49 -1.04 1.00 9.43
C GLU A 49 -0.04 0.11 10.18
N ARG A 50 0.58 0.70 11.21
CA ARG A 50 1.51 0.04 12.11
C ARG A 50 1.36 0.63 13.51
N HIS A 51 1.37 -0.23 14.53
CA HIS A 51 1.15 0.17 15.92
C HIS A 51 2.38 0.00 16.81
N GLU A 52 3.48 -0.49 16.26
CA GLU A 52 4.75 -0.68 16.97
C GLU A 52 5.85 0.27 16.47
N ARG A 53 6.85 0.49 17.31
CA ARG A 53 8.08 1.19 16.89
C ARG A 53 8.79 0.39 15.78
N PRO A 54 9.39 1.04 14.80
CA PRO A 54 9.62 2.50 14.68
C PRO A 54 8.64 3.20 13.73
N PHE A 55 7.34 3.01 13.86
CA PHE A 55 6.35 3.60 12.96
C PHE A 55 5.43 4.61 13.67
N LEU A 56 4.91 5.60 12.93
CA LEU A 56 3.94 6.60 13.40
C LEU A 56 2.57 6.46 12.73
N SER A 57 2.34 5.41 11.97
CA SER A 57 1.14 5.22 11.14
C SER A 57 0.00 4.47 11.85
N SER A 58 -0.20 4.73 13.13
CA SER A 58 -1.21 4.03 13.94
C SER A 58 -2.66 4.41 13.66
N SER A 59 -2.92 5.47 12.89
CA SER A 59 -4.27 5.93 12.57
C SER A 59 -4.36 6.47 11.14
N PRO A 60 -4.41 5.58 10.13
CA PRO A 60 -4.52 5.97 8.73
C PRO A 60 -5.70 6.92 8.44
N PRO A 61 -6.94 6.72 8.96
CA PRO A 61 -8.05 7.60 8.63
C PRO A 61 -7.83 9.04 9.08
N VAL A 62 -7.17 9.27 10.22
CA VAL A 62 -6.85 10.62 10.70
C VAL A 62 -5.83 11.30 9.79
N ILE A 63 -4.78 10.59 9.38
CA ILE A 63 -3.72 11.11 8.51
C ILE A 63 -4.28 11.38 7.10
N LEU A 64 -5.02 10.43 6.54
CA LEU A 64 -5.63 10.55 5.23
C LEU A 64 -6.67 11.67 5.18
N SER A 65 -7.42 11.91 6.27
CA SER A 65 -8.35 13.04 6.40
C SER A 65 -7.60 14.39 6.31
N HIS A 66 -6.44 14.49 6.96
CA HIS A 66 -5.62 15.70 6.87
C HIS A 66 -5.02 15.88 5.47
N ILE A 67 -4.61 14.80 4.80
CA ILE A 67 -4.18 14.83 3.40
C ILE A 67 -5.35 15.23 2.48
N ALA A 68 -6.55 14.70 2.69
CA ALA A 68 -7.75 15.04 1.93
C ALA A 68 -8.05 16.55 1.91
N ALA A 69 -7.85 17.21 3.06
CA ALA A 69 -8.03 18.66 3.20
C ALA A 69 -6.96 19.51 2.47
N ARG A 70 -5.87 18.89 2.01
CA ARG A 70 -4.74 19.57 1.36
C ARG A 70 -4.56 19.16 -0.11
N THR A 71 -5.38 18.24 -0.59
CA THR A 71 -5.34 17.68 -1.96
C THR A 71 -6.74 17.67 -2.57
N SER A 72 -6.82 17.64 -3.89
CA SER A 72 -8.09 17.74 -4.61
C SER A 72 -8.33 16.64 -5.65
N THR A 73 -7.30 16.01 -6.17
CA THR A 73 -7.40 15.06 -7.29
C THR A 73 -6.76 13.70 -6.98
N ILE A 74 -5.67 13.67 -6.22
CA ILE A 74 -4.96 12.42 -5.91
C ILE A 74 -5.86 11.47 -5.12
N ARG A 75 -5.85 10.20 -5.50
CA ARG A 75 -6.61 9.17 -4.82
C ARG A 75 -5.93 8.76 -3.54
N LEU A 76 -6.69 8.50 -2.49
CA LEU A 76 -6.18 8.15 -1.16
C LEU A 76 -6.34 6.66 -0.91
N PHE A 77 -5.31 6.03 -0.35
CA PHE A 77 -5.32 4.60 -0.06
C PHE A 77 -4.87 4.32 1.37
N THR A 78 -5.52 3.39 2.02
CA THR A 78 -4.87 2.69 3.14
C THR A 78 -3.90 1.63 2.57
N ALA A 79 -2.81 1.28 3.34
CA ALA A 79 -1.86 0.29 2.83
C ALA A 79 -1.08 -0.44 3.95
N VAL A 80 -1.81 -1.21 4.75
CA VAL A 80 -3.20 -1.65 4.70
C VAL A 80 -3.99 -1.12 5.89
N THR A 81 -5.32 -1.17 5.87
CA THR A 81 -6.15 -1.18 7.07
C THR A 81 -6.08 -2.56 7.70
N THR A 82 -5.63 -2.64 8.94
CA THR A 82 -5.47 -3.90 9.66
C THR A 82 -6.81 -4.32 10.30
N LEU A 83 -7.71 -4.83 9.47
CA LEU A 83 -9.10 -5.09 9.85
C LEU A 83 -9.22 -6.16 10.95
N SER A 84 -8.20 -7.00 11.14
CA SER A 84 -8.13 -7.96 12.25
C SER A 84 -8.03 -7.30 13.63
N LEU A 85 -7.57 -6.05 13.70
CA LEU A 85 -7.37 -5.30 14.95
C LEU A 85 -8.53 -4.36 15.27
N LEU A 86 -9.41 -4.09 14.30
CA LEU A 86 -10.44 -3.07 14.40
C LEU A 86 -11.83 -3.68 14.56
N ASP A 87 -12.71 -2.98 15.27
CA ASP A 87 -14.15 -3.26 15.14
C ASP A 87 -14.61 -2.85 13.75
N PRO A 88 -15.23 -3.76 12.96
CA PRO A 88 -15.59 -3.46 11.57
C PRO A 88 -16.66 -2.35 11.44
N VAL A 89 -17.51 -2.14 12.45
CA VAL A 89 -18.47 -1.02 12.45
C VAL A 89 -17.75 0.29 12.60
N ARG A 90 -16.80 0.40 13.55
CA ARG A 90 -16.01 1.61 13.73
C ARG A 90 -15.16 1.92 12.50
N ALA A 91 -14.51 0.92 11.93
CA ALA A 91 -13.74 1.07 10.70
C ALA A 91 -14.62 1.54 9.54
N PHE A 92 -15.85 1.01 9.42
CA PHE A 92 -16.81 1.44 8.42
C PHE A 92 -17.14 2.94 8.58
N GLU A 93 -17.50 3.38 9.79
CA GLU A 93 -17.86 4.78 10.06
C GLU A 93 -16.71 5.75 9.77
N ASP A 94 -15.49 5.40 10.18
CA ASP A 94 -14.29 6.20 9.92
C ASP A 94 -14.05 6.37 8.41
N TYR A 95 -14.12 5.28 7.65
CA TYR A 95 -13.87 5.33 6.21
C TYR A 95 -15.04 5.89 5.40
N ALA A 96 -16.28 5.68 5.82
CA ALA A 96 -17.42 6.34 5.21
C ALA A 96 -17.35 7.87 5.41
N THR A 97 -16.96 8.33 6.60
CA THR A 97 -16.73 9.74 6.88
C THR A 97 -15.59 10.31 6.02
N LEU A 98 -14.45 9.60 5.95
CA LEU A 98 -13.32 10.01 5.12
C LEU A 98 -13.68 10.06 3.63
N ASP A 99 -14.52 9.13 3.15
CA ASP A 99 -14.95 9.09 1.76
C ASP A 99 -15.72 10.35 1.37
N HIS A 100 -16.59 10.86 2.24
CA HIS A 100 -17.22 12.17 2.05
C HIS A 100 -16.24 13.33 2.09
N LEU A 101 -15.32 13.35 3.07
CA LEU A 101 -14.34 14.42 3.23
C LEU A 101 -13.36 14.52 2.05
N CYS A 102 -13.08 13.40 1.38
CA CYS A 102 -12.21 13.39 0.20
C CYS A 102 -12.97 13.41 -1.13
N GLY A 103 -14.31 13.53 -1.13
CA GLY A 103 -15.12 13.56 -2.34
C GLY A 103 -15.08 12.27 -3.16
N GLY A 104 -15.07 11.11 -2.48
CA GLY A 104 -15.06 9.79 -3.15
C GLY A 104 -13.71 9.38 -3.74
N ARG A 105 -12.61 9.97 -3.28
CA ARG A 105 -11.24 9.62 -3.71
C ARG A 105 -10.60 8.52 -2.88
N LEU A 106 -11.35 7.77 -2.09
CA LEU A 106 -10.84 6.73 -1.20
C LEU A 106 -10.87 5.35 -1.85
N ASP A 107 -9.77 4.62 -1.72
CA ASP A 107 -9.69 3.16 -1.88
C ASP A 107 -9.18 2.56 -0.57
N LEU A 108 -9.69 1.40 -0.20
CA LEU A 108 -9.22 0.68 0.97
C LEU A 108 -8.35 -0.50 0.54
N MET A 109 -7.16 -0.56 1.07
CA MET A 109 -6.35 -1.77 1.01
C MET A 109 -6.39 -2.42 2.39
N ILE A 110 -6.94 -3.62 2.49
CA ILE A 110 -7.11 -4.33 3.76
C ILE A 110 -6.11 -5.47 3.90
N GLY A 111 -5.82 -5.87 5.13
CA GLY A 111 -4.99 -7.01 5.45
C GLY A 111 -5.11 -7.42 6.91
N LYS A 112 -4.63 -8.63 7.22
CA LYS A 112 -4.61 -9.11 8.60
C LYS A 112 -3.57 -8.40 9.49
N GLY A 113 -2.68 -7.62 8.90
CA GLY A 113 -1.50 -7.10 9.58
C GLY A 113 -0.39 -8.16 9.73
N ASN A 114 0.78 -7.69 10.15
CA ASN A 114 1.89 -8.55 10.51
C ASN A 114 2.60 -7.98 11.75
N GLY A 115 2.92 -8.83 12.70
CA GLY A 115 3.61 -8.44 13.92
C GLY A 115 2.85 -8.76 15.20
N THR A 116 3.55 -9.44 16.11
CA THR A 116 3.02 -9.87 17.42
C THR A 116 2.80 -8.68 18.36
N ALA A 117 3.63 -7.63 18.24
CA ALA A 117 3.56 -6.47 19.12
C ALA A 117 2.22 -5.71 19.00
N GLN A 118 1.72 -5.52 17.78
CA GLN A 118 0.44 -4.85 17.57
C GLN A 118 -0.75 -5.71 18.03
N ALA A 119 -0.68 -7.02 17.86
CA ALA A 119 -1.74 -7.93 18.29
C ALA A 119 -2.01 -7.81 19.79
N GLN A 120 -0.96 -7.71 20.61
CA GLN A 120 -1.09 -7.56 22.05
C GLN A 120 -1.85 -6.28 22.45
N LEU A 121 -1.67 -5.17 21.71
CA LEU A 121 -2.35 -3.91 22.00
C LEU A 121 -3.87 -3.98 21.82
N PHE A 122 -4.35 -4.89 20.97
CA PHE A 122 -5.75 -5.01 20.59
C PHE A 122 -6.39 -6.34 21.04
N HIS A 123 -5.77 -7.05 21.97
CA HIS A 123 -6.24 -8.34 22.46
C HIS A 123 -6.52 -9.37 21.35
N VAL A 124 -5.64 -9.40 20.35
CA VAL A 124 -5.68 -10.31 19.21
C VAL A 124 -4.51 -11.27 19.32
N THR A 125 -4.68 -12.53 18.92
CA THR A 125 -3.59 -13.50 18.84
C THR A 125 -3.16 -13.73 17.40
N ASN A 126 -1.97 -14.28 17.20
CA ASN A 126 -1.51 -14.61 15.84
C ASN A 126 -2.38 -15.70 15.21
N GLU A 127 -2.94 -16.57 16.03
CA GLU A 127 -3.77 -17.70 15.61
C GLU A 127 -5.12 -17.24 15.10
N ASP A 128 -5.74 -16.21 15.74
CA ASP A 128 -7.08 -15.75 15.39
C ASP A 128 -7.11 -14.55 14.41
N GLN A 129 -5.96 -13.90 14.15
CA GLN A 129 -5.88 -12.72 13.27
C GLN A 129 -6.54 -12.94 11.90
N TRP A 130 -6.36 -14.13 11.34
CA TRP A 130 -6.89 -14.42 10.02
C TRP A 130 -8.42 -14.56 10.02
N GLU A 131 -8.95 -15.27 10.99
CA GLU A 131 -10.39 -15.44 11.13
C GLU A 131 -11.07 -14.12 11.47
N ARG A 132 -10.45 -13.29 12.33
CA ARG A 132 -10.91 -11.92 12.60
C ARG A 132 -10.93 -11.06 11.33
N ASN A 133 -9.89 -11.11 10.52
CA ASN A 133 -9.84 -10.37 9.26
C ASN A 133 -10.95 -10.84 8.30
N ARG A 134 -11.16 -12.14 8.18
CA ARG A 134 -12.18 -12.75 7.32
C ARG A 134 -13.59 -12.36 7.79
N GLU A 135 -13.88 -12.57 9.08
CA GLU A 135 -15.19 -12.25 9.67
C GLU A 135 -15.46 -10.75 9.63
N GLY A 136 -14.46 -9.94 10.01
CA GLY A 136 -14.56 -8.49 9.99
C GLY A 136 -14.83 -7.96 8.58
N TYR A 137 -14.19 -8.51 7.55
CA TYR A 137 -14.44 -8.11 6.18
C TYR A 137 -15.84 -8.51 5.69
N GLU A 138 -16.33 -9.68 6.07
CA GLU A 138 -17.68 -10.10 5.72
C GLU A 138 -18.74 -9.14 6.30
N LEU A 139 -18.64 -8.77 7.57
CA LEU A 139 -19.50 -7.77 8.18
C LEU A 139 -19.34 -6.40 7.49
N PHE A 140 -18.10 -5.96 7.27
CA PHE A 140 -17.80 -4.69 6.61
C PHE A 140 -18.47 -4.58 5.24
N ARG A 141 -18.47 -5.68 4.45
CA ARG A 141 -19.19 -5.74 3.17
C ARG A 141 -20.71 -5.62 3.31
N ARG A 142 -21.29 -6.19 4.35
CA ARG A 142 -22.72 -6.09 4.61
C ARG A 142 -23.12 -4.68 5.02
N LEU A 143 -22.30 -4.00 5.82
CA LEU A 143 -22.57 -2.66 6.33
C LEU A 143 -22.79 -1.63 5.21
N TRP A 144 -22.13 -1.73 4.05
CA TRP A 144 -22.41 -0.79 2.96
C TRP A 144 -23.39 -1.27 1.89
N ARG A 145 -23.87 -2.51 1.99
CA ARG A 145 -24.86 -3.06 1.06
C ARG A 145 -26.27 -3.10 1.62
N GLU A 146 -26.38 -3.20 2.94
CA GLU A 146 -27.64 -3.36 3.67
C GLU A 146 -27.91 -2.10 4.48
N ASP A 147 -29.14 -1.60 4.47
CA ASP A 147 -29.53 -0.44 5.28
C ASP A 147 -29.56 -0.81 6.77
N LYS A 148 -30.02 -2.03 7.06
CA LYS A 148 -30.04 -2.63 8.38
C LYS A 148 -29.33 -3.96 8.38
N VAL A 149 -28.42 -4.15 9.34
CA VAL A 149 -27.62 -5.37 9.46
C VAL A 149 -27.95 -6.10 10.74
N THR A 150 -28.39 -7.34 10.61
CA THR A 150 -28.42 -8.30 11.72
C THR A 150 -27.22 -9.23 11.56
N TRP A 151 -26.36 -9.29 12.57
CA TRP A 151 -25.09 -10.00 12.55
C TRP A 151 -24.89 -10.85 13.80
N SER A 152 -24.33 -12.02 13.62
CA SER A 152 -23.79 -12.85 14.71
C SER A 152 -22.48 -13.46 14.23
N GLY A 153 -21.41 -13.21 14.97
CA GLY A 153 -20.07 -13.68 14.68
C GLY A 153 -19.34 -14.12 15.94
N GLN A 154 -18.10 -14.53 15.79
CA GLN A 154 -17.26 -15.04 16.88
C GLN A 154 -16.53 -13.91 17.62
N PHE A 155 -16.16 -12.84 16.90
CA PHE A 155 -15.14 -11.88 17.38
C PHE A 155 -15.72 -10.52 17.80
N ARG A 156 -17.02 -10.32 17.67
CA ARG A 156 -17.70 -9.12 18.14
C ARG A 156 -19.13 -9.41 18.60
N PRO A 157 -19.71 -8.53 19.45
CA PRO A 157 -21.12 -8.64 19.84
C PRO A 157 -22.06 -8.62 18.62
N SER A 158 -23.19 -9.31 18.77
CA SER A 158 -24.23 -9.37 17.74
C SER A 158 -24.82 -7.98 17.44
N LEU A 159 -25.30 -7.80 16.21
CA LEU A 159 -26.11 -6.66 15.80
C LEU A 159 -27.54 -7.16 15.53
N ASP A 160 -28.54 -6.35 15.87
CA ASP A 160 -29.94 -6.61 15.58
C ASP A 160 -30.53 -5.39 14.87
N GLU A 161 -30.86 -5.55 13.58
CA GLU A 161 -31.35 -4.48 12.68
C GLU A 161 -30.58 -3.14 12.82
N ALA A 162 -29.26 -3.22 13.01
CA ALA A 162 -28.43 -2.06 13.27
C ALA A 162 -28.17 -1.25 11.98
N GLU A 163 -28.30 0.06 12.10
CA GLU A 163 -27.98 1.02 11.03
C GLU A 163 -26.63 1.68 11.32
N THR A 164 -25.87 2.00 10.26
CA THR A 164 -24.60 2.72 10.35
C THR A 164 -24.63 4.01 9.54
N TRP A 165 -24.10 5.09 10.11
CA TRP A 165 -24.05 6.42 9.49
C TRP A 165 -22.67 7.07 9.69
N PRO A 166 -22.18 7.89 8.69
CA PRO A 166 -22.82 8.11 7.38
C PRO A 166 -22.70 6.87 6.47
N ARG A 167 -23.53 6.80 5.45
CA ARG A 167 -23.31 5.88 4.32
C ARG A 167 -22.17 6.44 3.47
N PRO A 168 -21.25 5.64 2.91
CA PRO A 168 -20.18 6.17 2.08
C PRO A 168 -20.72 6.83 0.80
N LEU A 169 -19.99 7.79 0.27
CA LEU A 169 -20.29 8.44 -0.99
C LEU A 169 -20.15 7.47 -2.17
N GLN A 170 -19.09 6.65 -2.15
CA GLN A 170 -18.89 5.52 -3.07
C GLN A 170 -19.68 4.30 -2.57
N GLN A 171 -20.44 3.63 -3.45
CA GLN A 171 -21.26 2.47 -3.07
C GLN A 171 -20.99 1.26 -3.98
N PRO A 172 -20.03 0.39 -3.59
CA PRO A 172 -19.16 0.44 -2.42
C PRO A 172 -17.87 1.22 -2.69
N ILE A 173 -17.14 1.56 -1.61
CA ILE A 173 -15.72 1.92 -1.71
C ILE A 173 -14.96 0.70 -2.23
N ARG A 174 -14.05 0.89 -3.19
CA ARG A 174 -13.25 -0.22 -3.71
C ARG A 174 -12.28 -0.73 -2.66
N VAL A 175 -12.26 -2.05 -2.47
CA VAL A 175 -11.35 -2.73 -1.54
C VAL A 175 -10.32 -3.54 -2.32
N TRP A 176 -9.07 -3.42 -1.90
CA TRP A 176 -7.95 -4.23 -2.32
C TRP A 176 -7.54 -5.15 -1.18
N HIS A 177 -7.12 -6.37 -1.50
CA HIS A 177 -6.53 -7.27 -0.51
C HIS A 177 -5.01 -7.21 -0.60
N GLY A 178 -4.36 -6.70 0.46
CA GLY A 178 -2.91 -6.68 0.57
C GLY A 178 -2.36 -8.07 0.89
N SER A 179 -1.45 -8.58 0.07
CA SER A 179 -0.78 -9.86 0.32
C SER A 179 0.71 -9.76 0.04
N ALA A 180 1.53 -10.27 0.97
CA ALA A 180 2.94 -10.53 0.72
C ALA A 180 3.14 -12.00 0.29
N THR A 181 2.67 -12.95 1.10
CA THR A 181 2.88 -14.39 0.89
C THR A 181 1.66 -15.23 1.27
N SER A 182 0.51 -14.61 1.52
CA SER A 182 -0.66 -15.30 2.07
C SER A 182 -1.62 -15.75 0.98
N GLU A 183 -1.70 -17.04 0.73
CA GLU A 183 -2.73 -17.66 -0.15
C GLU A 183 -4.15 -17.39 0.36
N ALA A 184 -4.36 -17.36 1.69
CA ALA A 184 -5.66 -17.07 2.25
C ALA A 184 -6.15 -15.64 1.93
N SER A 185 -5.23 -14.65 1.80
CA SER A 185 -5.56 -13.30 1.33
C SER A 185 -5.99 -13.31 -0.13
N VAL A 186 -5.30 -14.10 -0.94
CA VAL A 186 -5.59 -14.29 -2.36
C VAL A 186 -6.96 -14.94 -2.56
N GLU A 187 -7.25 -16.01 -1.81
CA GLU A 187 -8.54 -16.69 -1.84
C GLU A 187 -9.69 -15.75 -1.44
N LEU A 188 -9.49 -14.93 -0.41
CA LEU A 188 -10.50 -13.97 0.03
C LEU A 188 -10.75 -12.90 -1.04
N ALA A 189 -9.71 -12.36 -1.68
CA ALA A 189 -9.83 -11.43 -2.79
C ALA A 189 -10.59 -12.04 -3.96
N ALA A 190 -10.19 -13.22 -4.41
CA ALA A 190 -10.82 -13.91 -5.52
C ALA A 190 -12.28 -14.29 -5.22
N LYS A 191 -12.59 -14.79 -4.02
CA LYS A 191 -13.95 -15.11 -3.58
C LYS A 191 -14.90 -13.93 -3.75
N TRP A 192 -14.47 -12.75 -3.35
CA TRP A 192 -15.32 -11.56 -3.35
C TRP A 192 -15.26 -10.75 -4.66
N GLY A 193 -14.34 -11.08 -5.56
CA GLY A 193 -14.15 -10.31 -6.80
C GLY A 193 -13.45 -8.97 -6.56
N ASP A 194 -12.58 -8.92 -5.56
CA ASP A 194 -11.86 -7.72 -5.17
C ASP A 194 -10.43 -7.75 -5.74
N PRO A 195 -9.83 -6.58 -6.06
CA PRO A 195 -8.44 -6.49 -6.51
C PRO A 195 -7.43 -7.03 -5.49
N LEU A 196 -6.32 -7.57 -6.01
CA LEU A 196 -5.17 -7.99 -5.22
C LEU A 196 -4.06 -6.94 -5.28
N PHE A 197 -3.47 -6.59 -4.13
CA PHE A 197 -2.25 -5.81 -4.05
C PHE A 197 -1.10 -6.64 -3.50
N SER A 198 -0.12 -6.96 -4.36
CA SER A 198 1.06 -7.73 -4.00
C SER A 198 2.13 -6.81 -3.40
N ALA A 199 2.54 -7.05 -2.15
CA ALA A 199 3.42 -6.14 -1.41
C ALA A 199 4.84 -6.07 -1.98
N ASN A 200 5.42 -7.20 -2.41
CA ASN A 200 6.71 -7.32 -3.13
C ASN A 200 7.94 -6.62 -2.52
N VAL A 201 8.03 -6.50 -1.21
CA VAL A 201 9.05 -5.63 -0.60
C VAL A 201 10.25 -6.38 0.00
N THR A 202 10.14 -7.68 0.25
CA THR A 202 11.13 -8.40 1.07
C THR A 202 11.80 -9.59 0.38
N ASN A 203 11.17 -10.17 -0.63
CA ASN A 203 11.65 -11.37 -1.31
C ASN A 203 11.97 -11.11 -2.80
N PRO A 204 12.60 -12.05 -3.50
CA PRO A 204 12.63 -12.05 -4.97
C PRO A 204 11.22 -12.00 -5.59
N ILE A 205 11.13 -11.70 -6.88
CA ILE A 205 9.82 -11.48 -7.56
C ILE A 205 9.02 -12.79 -7.74
N GLU A 206 9.69 -13.92 -7.92
CA GLU A 206 9.08 -15.18 -8.31
C GLU A 206 7.98 -15.69 -7.35
N PRO A 207 8.15 -15.70 -6.01
CA PRO A 207 7.09 -16.09 -5.09
C PRO A 207 5.84 -15.20 -5.20
N TYR A 208 6.03 -13.91 -5.44
CA TYR A 208 4.90 -12.98 -5.62
C TYR A 208 4.18 -13.21 -6.95
N ALA A 209 4.93 -13.47 -8.02
CA ALA A 209 4.35 -13.82 -9.32
C ALA A 209 3.55 -15.13 -9.25
N ALA A 210 4.02 -16.12 -8.50
CA ALA A 210 3.29 -17.37 -8.26
C ALA A 210 1.96 -17.09 -7.53
N LEU A 211 1.98 -16.23 -6.53
CA LEU A 211 0.78 -15.85 -5.78
C LEU A 211 -0.24 -15.10 -6.66
N VAL A 212 0.21 -14.25 -7.57
CA VAL A 212 -0.67 -13.56 -8.52
C VAL A 212 -1.26 -14.52 -9.55
N ARG A 213 -0.51 -15.52 -10.02
CA ARG A 213 -1.07 -16.60 -10.87
C ARG A 213 -2.17 -17.36 -10.13
N HIS A 214 -1.89 -17.76 -8.88
CA HIS A 214 -2.89 -18.41 -8.03
C HIS A 214 -4.15 -17.54 -7.83
N TYR A 215 -4.00 -16.24 -7.65
CA TYR A 215 -5.13 -15.31 -7.56
C TYR A 215 -6.02 -15.35 -8.83
N ARG A 216 -5.43 -15.35 -10.03
CA ARG A 216 -6.18 -15.44 -11.29
C ARG A 216 -6.86 -16.79 -11.47
N GLU A 217 -6.22 -17.89 -11.08
CA GLU A 217 -6.81 -19.23 -11.06
C GLU A 217 -8.01 -19.30 -10.12
N ARG A 218 -7.89 -18.72 -8.92
CA ARG A 218 -9.01 -18.65 -7.97
C ARG A 218 -10.12 -17.71 -8.44
N TRP A 219 -9.78 -16.62 -9.10
CA TRP A 219 -10.74 -15.71 -9.71
C TRP A 219 -11.60 -16.43 -10.77
N GLU A 220 -10.98 -17.20 -11.63
CA GLU A 220 -11.67 -18.05 -12.64
C GLU A 220 -12.51 -19.14 -11.97
N PHE A 221 -11.99 -19.80 -10.94
CA PHE A 221 -12.74 -20.78 -10.16
C PHE A 221 -14.04 -20.21 -9.58
N HIS A 222 -14.07 -18.94 -9.23
CA HIS A 222 -15.28 -18.24 -8.79
C HIS A 222 -16.14 -17.70 -9.94
N GLY A 223 -15.92 -18.15 -11.18
CA GLY A 223 -16.75 -17.87 -12.35
C GLY A 223 -16.53 -16.49 -12.98
N ARG A 224 -15.34 -15.90 -12.83
CA ARG A 224 -14.98 -14.60 -13.40
C ARG A 224 -13.90 -14.73 -14.46
N ASP A 225 -13.86 -13.80 -15.41
CA ASP A 225 -12.79 -13.75 -16.42
C ASP A 225 -11.46 -13.35 -15.75
N PRO A 226 -10.40 -14.16 -15.85
CA PRO A 226 -9.07 -13.82 -15.31
C PRO A 226 -8.51 -12.49 -15.84
N ALA A 227 -8.93 -12.03 -17.01
CA ALA A 227 -8.55 -10.74 -17.56
C ALA A 227 -9.08 -9.56 -16.73
N ASP A 228 -10.16 -9.77 -15.97
CA ASP A 228 -10.74 -8.77 -15.08
C ASP A 228 -10.05 -8.71 -13.69
N ALA A 229 -9.18 -9.66 -13.40
CA ALA A 229 -8.46 -9.73 -12.14
C ALA A 229 -7.43 -8.60 -12.00
N LEU A 230 -7.82 -7.51 -11.38
CA LEU A 230 -6.97 -6.32 -11.20
C LEU A 230 -5.88 -6.59 -10.17
N VAL A 231 -4.63 -6.29 -10.55
CA VAL A 231 -3.44 -6.48 -9.70
C VAL A 231 -2.68 -5.17 -9.54
N GLY A 232 -2.34 -4.87 -8.29
CA GLY A 232 -1.37 -3.85 -7.92
C GLY A 232 -0.09 -4.50 -7.39
N ALA A 233 1.04 -3.81 -7.53
CA ALA A 233 2.33 -4.29 -7.08
C ALA A 233 3.14 -3.20 -6.35
N GLY A 234 3.81 -3.60 -5.26
CA GLY A 234 4.73 -2.75 -4.51
C GLY A 234 6.17 -2.85 -5.00
N THR A 235 7.03 -1.99 -4.46
CA THR A 235 8.46 -2.00 -4.72
C THR A 235 9.28 -2.11 -3.43
N ALA A 236 10.43 -2.77 -3.51
CA ALA A 236 11.37 -2.92 -2.40
C ALA A 236 12.19 -1.65 -2.11
N GLY A 237 12.12 -0.66 -2.99
CA GLY A 237 12.77 0.65 -2.89
C GLY A 237 12.73 1.36 -4.23
N TYR A 238 12.86 2.68 -4.20
CA TYR A 238 12.85 3.51 -5.39
C TYR A 238 13.90 4.62 -5.29
N TYR A 239 14.70 4.78 -6.32
CA TYR A 239 15.51 5.96 -6.57
C TYR A 239 15.93 6.02 -8.04
N ALA A 240 15.56 7.08 -8.74
CA ALA A 240 15.98 7.37 -10.11
C ALA A 240 16.97 8.53 -10.13
N ALA A 241 18.01 8.41 -10.93
CA ALA A 241 18.90 9.49 -11.29
C ALA A 241 19.15 9.46 -12.81
N LYS A 242 19.73 10.54 -13.39
CA LYS A 242 20.00 10.62 -14.84
C LYS A 242 20.89 9.49 -15.34
N THR A 243 21.81 9.03 -14.50
CA THR A 243 22.68 7.88 -14.81
C THR A 243 22.53 6.78 -13.74
N SER A 244 22.82 5.56 -14.14
CA SER A 244 22.82 4.41 -13.23
C SER A 244 23.90 4.52 -12.16
N GLN A 245 25.04 5.07 -12.51
CA GLN A 245 26.16 5.30 -11.59
C GLN A 245 25.76 6.25 -10.47
N ASP A 246 25.12 7.38 -10.82
CA ASP A 246 24.63 8.35 -9.83
C ASP A 246 23.54 7.75 -8.94
N ALA A 247 22.64 6.97 -9.52
CA ALA A 247 21.59 6.29 -8.76
C ALA A 247 22.17 5.31 -7.73
N ILE A 248 23.11 4.47 -8.15
CA ILE A 248 23.77 3.50 -7.28
C ILE A 248 24.61 4.21 -6.22
N ALA A 249 25.40 5.23 -6.61
CA ALA A 249 26.24 5.96 -5.67
C ALA A 249 25.41 6.64 -4.55
N THR A 250 24.29 7.25 -4.91
CA THR A 250 23.40 7.91 -3.94
C THR A 250 22.64 6.92 -3.07
N TYR A 251 22.13 5.83 -3.64
CA TYR A 251 21.28 4.91 -2.89
C TYR A 251 22.06 3.87 -2.07
N ARG A 252 23.30 3.58 -2.38
CA ARG A 252 24.14 2.59 -1.67
C ARG A 252 24.21 2.83 -0.16
N PRO A 253 24.59 4.02 0.34
CA PRO A 253 24.64 4.26 1.78
C PRO A 253 23.28 4.08 2.46
N ILE A 254 22.17 4.41 1.79
CA ILE A 254 20.80 4.21 2.30
C ILE A 254 20.51 2.71 2.43
N PHE A 255 20.83 1.94 1.40
CA PHE A 255 20.65 0.49 1.39
C PHE A 255 21.48 -0.18 2.50
N GLU A 256 22.74 0.15 2.61
CA GLU A 256 23.66 -0.43 3.62
C GLU A 256 23.23 -0.08 5.04
N ALA A 257 22.80 1.15 5.31
CA ALA A 257 22.29 1.56 6.61
C ALA A 257 21.01 0.80 6.98
N ARG A 258 20.08 0.61 6.03
CA ARG A 258 18.88 -0.20 6.21
C ARG A 258 19.21 -1.67 6.50
N GLN A 259 20.14 -2.25 5.76
CA GLN A 259 20.61 -3.62 5.99
C GLN A 259 21.25 -3.78 7.37
N ALA A 260 22.05 -2.81 7.79
CA ALA A 260 22.65 -2.80 9.11
C ALA A 260 21.58 -2.71 10.23
N ALA A 261 20.54 -1.91 10.02
CA ALA A 261 19.42 -1.81 10.96
C ALA A 261 18.65 -3.15 11.07
N TRP A 262 18.37 -3.82 9.95
CA TRP A 262 17.70 -5.12 9.93
C TRP A 262 18.52 -6.21 10.64
N ARG A 263 19.83 -6.28 10.39
CA ARG A 263 20.74 -7.21 11.11
C ARG A 263 20.69 -7.00 12.62
N ARG A 264 20.73 -5.73 13.09
CA ARG A 264 20.63 -5.42 14.53
C ARG A 264 19.29 -5.87 15.15
N GLN A 265 18.22 -5.90 14.36
CA GLN A 265 16.89 -6.35 14.78
C GLN A 265 16.68 -7.87 14.63
N GLY A 266 17.71 -8.61 14.19
CA GLY A 266 17.59 -10.05 13.92
C GLY A 266 16.72 -10.40 12.71
N MET A 267 16.44 -9.41 11.83
CA MET A 267 15.67 -9.63 10.62
C MET A 267 16.51 -10.35 9.56
N PRO A 268 15.93 -11.27 8.80
CA PRO A 268 16.67 -11.97 7.73
C PRO A 268 17.08 -10.98 6.63
N VAL A 269 18.33 -11.12 6.20
CA VAL A 269 18.89 -10.36 5.06
C VAL A 269 18.86 -11.26 3.83
N VAL A 270 17.90 -11.01 2.95
CA VAL A 270 17.66 -11.80 1.73
C VAL A 270 18.62 -11.41 0.60
N PHE A 271 18.95 -10.12 0.50
CA PHE A 271 19.83 -9.58 -0.56
C PHE A 271 21.17 -9.18 0.04
N HIS A 272 22.26 -9.67 -0.54
CA HIS A 272 23.61 -9.49 0.03
C HIS A 272 24.27 -8.18 -0.39
N SER A 273 23.87 -7.59 -1.51
CA SER A 273 24.35 -6.30 -2.00
C SER A 273 23.21 -5.50 -2.62
N LEU A 274 23.47 -4.21 -2.92
CA LEU A 274 22.53 -3.37 -3.65
C LEU A 274 22.27 -3.92 -5.04
N GLU A 275 23.30 -4.41 -5.72
CA GLU A 275 23.22 -5.00 -7.06
C GLU A 275 22.35 -6.26 -7.05
N ASP A 276 22.54 -7.13 -6.06
CA ASP A 276 21.71 -8.33 -5.84
C ASP A 276 20.24 -7.95 -5.60
N ALA A 277 19.98 -6.90 -4.82
CA ALA A 277 18.62 -6.38 -4.60
C ALA A 277 18.03 -5.77 -5.88
N ILE A 278 18.81 -5.01 -6.65
CA ILE A 278 18.38 -4.45 -7.93
C ILE A 278 18.05 -5.57 -8.92
N GLU A 279 18.85 -6.61 -8.99
CA GLU A 279 18.64 -7.70 -9.96
C GLU A 279 17.40 -8.54 -9.61
N ARG A 280 17.30 -9.03 -8.38
CA ARG A 280 16.34 -10.08 -8.00
C ARG A 280 15.06 -9.59 -7.34
N SER A 281 15.04 -8.40 -6.74
CA SER A 281 13.85 -7.86 -6.09
C SER A 281 13.08 -6.89 -6.99
N SER A 282 11.97 -6.37 -6.47
CA SER A 282 11.20 -5.29 -7.09
C SER A 282 11.80 -3.89 -6.89
N ALA A 283 13.05 -3.76 -6.41
CA ALA A 283 13.68 -2.46 -6.22
C ALA A 283 13.92 -1.75 -7.56
N LEU A 284 13.46 -0.52 -7.66
CA LEU A 284 13.57 0.34 -8.85
C LEU A 284 14.64 1.41 -8.60
N ILE A 285 15.91 1.05 -8.83
CA ILE A 285 17.06 1.93 -8.60
C ILE A 285 17.91 1.93 -9.86
N GLY A 286 18.09 3.09 -10.48
CA GLY A 286 18.84 3.20 -11.74
C GLY A 286 18.51 4.44 -12.56
N SER A 287 18.92 4.41 -13.83
CA SER A 287 18.49 5.42 -14.82
C SER A 287 17.03 5.19 -15.23
N PRO A 288 16.36 6.19 -15.82
CA PRO A 288 14.98 6.05 -16.31
C PRO A 288 14.79 4.82 -17.19
N GLN A 289 15.66 4.57 -18.15
CA GLN A 289 15.53 3.43 -19.05
C GLN A 289 15.64 2.08 -18.33
N GLN A 290 16.57 1.95 -17.39
CA GLN A 290 16.70 0.72 -16.60
C GLN A 290 15.46 0.43 -15.74
N ILE A 291 14.86 1.48 -15.19
CA ILE A 291 13.63 1.35 -14.41
C ILE A 291 12.47 0.94 -15.32
N ILE A 292 12.33 1.56 -16.49
CA ILE A 292 11.32 1.21 -17.50
C ILE A 292 11.46 -0.27 -17.89
N ASP A 293 12.65 -0.70 -18.28
CA ASP A 293 12.92 -2.09 -18.69
C ASP A 293 12.61 -3.08 -17.55
N LYS A 294 12.94 -2.71 -16.32
CA LYS A 294 12.66 -3.53 -15.16
C LYS A 294 11.16 -3.63 -14.85
N VAL A 295 10.42 -2.54 -14.96
CA VAL A 295 8.96 -2.56 -14.75
C VAL A 295 8.27 -3.39 -15.83
N HIS A 296 8.75 -3.37 -17.08
CA HIS A 296 8.24 -4.25 -18.13
C HIS A 296 8.46 -5.74 -17.79
N ARG A 297 9.69 -6.15 -17.43
CA ARG A 297 9.97 -7.53 -16.98
C ARG A 297 9.13 -7.95 -15.77
N TYR A 298 8.90 -7.02 -14.85
CA TYR A 298 8.07 -7.21 -13.69
C TYR A 298 6.59 -7.37 -14.07
N HIS A 299 6.11 -6.55 -15.01
CA HIS A 299 4.76 -6.64 -15.54
C HIS A 299 4.52 -7.95 -16.30
N GLU A 300 5.48 -8.43 -17.09
CA GLU A 300 5.39 -9.73 -17.80
C GLU A 300 5.14 -10.90 -16.85
N GLN A 301 5.69 -10.84 -15.64
CA GLN A 301 5.51 -11.90 -14.63
C GLN A 301 4.21 -11.77 -13.85
N MET A 302 3.75 -10.55 -13.59
CA MET A 302 2.65 -10.28 -12.67
C MET A 302 1.41 -9.71 -13.33
N GLY A 303 1.52 -9.06 -14.49
CA GLY A 303 0.41 -8.41 -15.18
C GLY A 303 -0.25 -7.31 -14.32
N HIS A 304 0.53 -6.59 -13.52
CA HIS A 304 0.02 -5.54 -12.66
C HIS A 304 -0.27 -4.26 -13.44
N GLU A 305 -1.35 -3.59 -13.12
CA GLU A 305 -1.78 -2.33 -13.73
C GLU A 305 -1.50 -1.12 -12.82
N VAL A 306 -1.26 -1.37 -11.55
CA VAL A 306 -0.97 -0.36 -10.53
C VAL A 306 0.39 -0.66 -9.91
N LEU A 307 1.27 0.33 -9.87
CA LEU A 307 2.60 0.23 -9.28
C LEU A 307 2.75 1.22 -8.14
N ASN A 308 3.15 0.73 -6.98
CA ASN A 308 3.40 1.54 -5.81
C ASN A 308 4.91 1.73 -5.60
N ILE A 309 5.35 2.97 -5.45
CA ILE A 309 6.72 3.30 -5.10
C ILE A 309 6.81 3.85 -3.68
N ASN A 310 7.87 3.51 -2.96
CA ASN A 310 8.17 4.14 -1.67
C ASN A 310 8.60 5.58 -1.88
N SER A 311 7.88 6.53 -1.29
CA SER A 311 8.09 7.97 -1.46
C SER A 311 8.51 8.68 -0.17
N ASP A 312 9.05 7.97 0.82
CA ASP A 312 9.44 8.58 2.10
C ASP A 312 10.68 9.48 2.01
N GLY A 313 11.53 9.29 1.01
CA GLY A 313 12.75 10.07 0.84
C GLY A 313 13.81 9.87 1.93
N ALA A 314 13.71 8.80 2.75
CA ALA A 314 14.66 8.55 3.83
C ALA A 314 16.10 8.42 3.30
N GLY A 315 17.03 9.17 3.89
CA GLY A 315 18.42 9.25 3.45
C GLY A 315 18.68 10.17 2.27
N LEU A 316 17.65 10.85 1.76
CA LEU A 316 17.74 11.85 0.71
C LEU A 316 17.53 13.25 1.29
N ASN A 317 18.25 14.24 0.78
CA ASN A 317 17.87 15.62 1.05
C ASN A 317 16.61 16.02 0.25
N ALA A 318 15.99 17.15 0.59
CA ALA A 318 14.74 17.58 -0.02
C ALA A 318 14.82 17.75 -1.55
N ALA A 319 15.96 18.24 -2.07
CA ALA A 319 16.18 18.39 -3.50
C ALA A 319 16.26 17.03 -4.20
N GLN A 320 17.07 16.11 -3.69
CA GLN A 320 17.20 14.75 -4.23
C GLN A 320 15.86 14.00 -4.21
N HIS A 321 15.08 14.15 -3.12
CA HIS A 321 13.77 13.54 -3.01
C HIS A 321 12.80 14.09 -4.06
N ARG A 322 12.74 15.40 -4.25
CA ARG A 322 11.92 16.03 -5.29
C ARG A 322 12.39 15.62 -6.70
N GLU A 323 13.68 15.74 -7.00
CA GLU A 323 14.25 15.40 -8.30
C GLU A 323 13.97 13.96 -8.73
N THR A 324 14.09 13.00 -7.83
CA THR A 324 13.81 11.59 -8.18
C THR A 324 12.32 11.35 -8.49
N LEU A 325 11.40 12.04 -7.82
CA LEU A 325 9.97 11.96 -8.12
C LEU A 325 9.59 12.70 -9.39
N GLU A 326 10.21 13.86 -9.66
CA GLU A 326 10.07 14.60 -10.91
C GLU A 326 10.55 13.76 -12.09
N LEU A 327 11.74 13.15 -11.98
CA LEU A 327 12.31 12.28 -13.00
C LEU A 327 11.41 11.04 -13.25
N PHE A 328 10.75 10.51 -12.22
CA PHE A 328 9.79 9.45 -12.41
C PHE A 328 8.62 9.90 -13.31
N GLN A 329 8.04 11.04 -13.02
CA GLN A 329 6.87 11.53 -13.74
C GLN A 329 7.18 12.10 -15.11
N SER A 330 8.39 12.66 -15.33
CA SER A 330 8.79 13.21 -16.64
C SER A 330 9.28 12.14 -17.63
N ASP A 331 10.09 11.18 -17.16
CA ASP A 331 10.86 10.29 -18.04
C ASP A 331 10.40 8.83 -17.97
N ILE A 332 9.87 8.37 -16.81
CA ILE A 332 9.51 6.96 -16.60
C ILE A 332 8.01 6.74 -16.81
N ALA A 333 7.19 7.49 -16.10
CA ALA A 333 5.74 7.29 -16.10
C ALA A 333 5.08 7.42 -17.49
N PRO A 334 5.46 8.36 -18.37
CA PRO A 334 4.84 8.46 -19.69
C PRO A 334 5.06 7.23 -20.56
N ALA A 335 6.27 6.63 -20.54
CA ALA A 335 6.55 5.40 -21.26
C ALA A 335 5.70 4.24 -20.73
N LEU A 336 5.70 4.03 -19.41
CA LEU A 336 4.95 2.95 -18.79
C LEU A 336 3.43 3.11 -18.94
N ARG A 337 2.90 4.35 -18.90
CA ARG A 337 1.47 4.60 -19.15
C ARG A 337 1.07 4.27 -20.59
N ARG A 338 1.93 4.55 -21.56
CA ARG A 338 1.71 4.23 -22.98
C ARG A 338 1.74 2.72 -23.21
N ASP A 339 2.73 2.05 -22.65
CA ASP A 339 3.05 0.66 -22.98
C ASP A 339 2.22 -0.35 -22.14
N ILE A 340 1.79 0.05 -20.94
CA ILE A 340 0.99 -0.77 -20.05
C ILE A 340 -0.30 -0.01 -19.71
N PRO A 341 -1.36 -0.17 -20.53
CA PRO A 341 -2.66 0.44 -20.25
C PRO A 341 -3.24 -0.07 -18.93
N SER A 342 -3.95 0.79 -18.23
CA SER A 342 -4.60 0.47 -16.96
C SER A 342 -6.04 0.93 -16.95
N ARG A 343 -6.87 0.22 -16.19
CA ARG A 343 -8.26 0.61 -15.97
C ARG A 343 -8.34 1.95 -15.24
N PRO A 344 -9.35 2.78 -15.54
CA PRO A 344 -9.57 4.01 -14.78
C PRO A 344 -9.91 3.69 -13.32
N PHE A 345 -9.50 4.56 -12.41
CA PHE A 345 -10.01 4.49 -11.05
C PHE A 345 -11.50 4.89 -11.02
N PRO A 346 -12.30 4.32 -10.09
CA PRO A 346 -13.69 4.71 -9.93
C PRO A 346 -13.81 6.22 -9.69
N THR A 347 -14.77 6.84 -10.34
CA THR A 347 -15.13 8.23 -10.09
C THR A 347 -16.57 8.27 -9.57
N VAL A 348 -16.80 9.07 -8.55
CA VAL A 348 -18.16 9.38 -8.13
C VAL A 348 -18.65 10.49 -9.05
N ILE A 349 -19.75 10.23 -9.75
CA ILE A 349 -20.47 11.26 -10.47
C ILE A 349 -21.35 11.94 -9.42
N ALA A 350 -21.03 13.20 -9.11
CA ALA A 350 -21.78 14.02 -8.18
C ALA A 350 -23.19 14.34 -8.72
#